data_f1e928b32911df5bfbc9f62ab7e9bc6a
#
_entry.id   f1e928b32911df5bfbc9f62ab7e9bc6a
#
_cell.length_a   1.000
_cell.length_b   1.000
_cell.length_c   1.000
_cell.angle_alpha   90.00
_cell.angle_beta   90.00
_cell.angle_gamma   90.00
#
_symmetry.space_group_name_H-M   'P 1'
#
loop_
_entity.id
_entity.type
_entity.pdbx_description
1 polymer ?
#
loop_
_entity_poly.entity_id
_entity_poly.type
_entity_poly.pdbx_seq_one_letter_code
_entity_poly.pdbx_strand_id
1 'polypeptide(L)'
;MVQLTWPHAKTDWAPMLDEITETYNEMTATIRKYEDLLIVGEPNNDTWARDHGFITLVDDQGGAKLLDFCFNGWGEKFEADLDNAINRRIYDEGKVKGEYVDCLDFVLEGGSIESDGEGTIFTTSCCLLAPHRNQPMAKAEIEERLKRDLCAKRVLWIDYGHLVGDDTDGHIDTLVRVAPNYTLLYIGCDDEADEQYDDLKKMEEQLKTFRTLDGEPYKLVKLPSPRPIYEDGERLPATYANFLIINGAVLVPTYNQPDLDAEAMKLIGEVFPDRNIIGIDCRSVIKQHGSLHCCTMQYPRI
;
A
#
# COMPACT_ATOMS: atom_id res chain seq x y z
N MET A 1 3.07 -4.85 15.23
CA MET A 1 4.48 -4.52 14.87
C MET A 1 4.52 -4.02 13.43
N VAL A 2 5.34 -3.01 13.12
CA VAL A 2 5.52 -2.49 11.74
C VAL A 2 6.94 -2.82 11.27
N GLN A 3 7.08 -3.30 10.04
CA GLN A 3 8.38 -3.45 9.36
C GLN A 3 8.70 -2.22 8.54
N LEU A 4 9.96 -1.81 8.59
CA LEU A 4 10.62 -0.91 7.64
C LEU A 4 11.85 -1.64 7.07
N THR A 5 12.04 -1.58 5.76
CA THR A 5 13.28 -2.01 5.10
C THR A 5 14.13 -0.77 4.85
N TRP A 6 15.36 -0.75 5.39
CA TRP A 6 16.15 0.47 5.53
C TRP A 6 16.89 0.85 4.25
N PRO A 7 16.84 2.13 3.82
CA PRO A 7 17.59 2.61 2.66
C PRO A 7 19.11 2.58 2.93
N HIS A 8 19.89 2.32 1.88
CA HIS A 8 21.36 2.33 1.97
C HIS A 8 22.02 2.71 0.63
N ALA A 9 23.33 2.88 0.63
CA ALA A 9 24.08 3.39 -0.51
C ALA A 9 24.16 2.46 -1.75
N LYS A 10 23.52 1.28 -1.69
CA LYS A 10 23.41 0.34 -2.83
C LYS A 10 22.00 0.25 -3.40
N THR A 11 21.07 1.02 -2.85
CA THR A 11 19.70 1.15 -3.38
C THR A 11 19.61 2.40 -4.25
N ASP A 12 18.50 2.57 -4.94
CA ASP A 12 18.22 3.76 -5.76
C ASP A 12 18.13 5.04 -4.93
N TRP A 13 18.11 4.93 -3.61
CA TRP A 13 18.20 6.05 -2.67
C TRP A 13 19.59 6.66 -2.52
N ALA A 14 20.64 6.04 -3.07
CA ALA A 14 22.01 6.51 -2.91
C ALA A 14 22.23 8.01 -3.20
N PRO A 15 21.62 8.63 -4.24
CA PRO A 15 21.79 10.05 -4.54
C PRO A 15 21.15 10.98 -3.50
N MET A 16 20.16 10.50 -2.74
CA MET A 16 19.40 11.29 -1.75
C MET A 16 19.33 10.59 -0.38
N LEU A 17 20.36 9.82 -0.04
CA LEU A 17 20.37 8.96 1.14
C LEU A 17 20.15 9.71 2.46
N ASP A 18 20.73 10.89 2.61
CA ASP A 18 20.55 11.71 3.81
C ASP A 18 19.08 12.16 3.95
N GLU A 19 18.49 12.66 2.85
CA GLU A 19 17.10 13.14 2.81
C GLU A 19 16.10 12.02 3.15
N ILE A 20 16.22 10.85 2.51
CA ILE A 20 15.33 9.72 2.80
C ILE A 20 15.53 9.16 4.20
N THR A 21 16.78 9.17 4.70
CA THR A 21 17.08 8.71 6.07
C THR A 21 16.42 9.62 7.12
N GLU A 22 16.32 10.92 6.89
CA GLU A 22 15.59 11.84 7.78
C GLU A 22 14.10 11.46 7.84
N THR A 23 13.46 11.20 6.70
CA THR A 23 12.06 10.75 6.65
C THR A 23 11.87 9.40 7.36
N TYR A 24 12.77 8.43 7.14
CA TYR A 24 12.72 7.13 7.83
C TYR A 24 12.93 7.25 9.34
N ASN A 25 13.77 8.18 9.79
CA ASN A 25 13.92 8.49 11.21
C ASN A 25 12.64 9.08 11.82
N GLU A 26 11.95 9.97 11.12
CA GLU A 26 10.67 10.53 11.55
C GLU A 26 9.58 9.44 11.62
N MET A 27 9.46 8.61 10.59
CA MET A 27 8.57 7.45 10.58
C MET A 27 8.86 6.51 11.76
N THR A 28 10.13 6.16 11.97
CA THR A 28 10.60 5.32 13.08
C THR A 28 10.22 5.92 14.45
N ALA A 29 10.53 7.19 14.65
CA ALA A 29 10.24 7.87 15.92
C ALA A 29 8.74 7.98 16.20
N THR A 30 7.93 8.12 15.14
CA THR A 30 6.48 8.22 15.23
C THR A 30 5.84 6.85 15.47
N ILE A 31 6.20 5.83 14.69
CA ILE A 31 5.66 4.47 14.83
C ILE A 31 5.96 3.89 16.23
N ARG A 32 7.17 4.07 16.74
CA ARG A 32 7.58 3.57 18.08
C ARG A 32 6.76 4.09 19.25
N LYS A 33 6.00 5.17 19.08
CA LYS A 33 5.07 5.66 20.12
C LYS A 33 3.84 4.78 20.26
N TYR A 34 3.54 3.97 19.26
CA TYR A 34 2.28 3.21 19.13
C TYR A 34 2.50 1.72 18.92
N GLU A 35 3.57 1.33 18.23
CA GLU A 35 3.82 -0.04 17.79
C GLU A 35 5.28 -0.46 18.01
N ASP A 36 5.48 -1.78 18.16
CA ASP A 36 6.81 -2.35 18.01
C ASP A 36 7.26 -2.21 16.55
N LEU A 37 8.55 -2.01 16.34
CA LEU A 37 9.13 -1.77 15.03
C LEU A 37 10.20 -2.83 14.71
N LEU A 38 10.08 -3.43 13.53
CA LEU A 38 11.09 -4.28 12.91
C LEU A 38 11.83 -3.47 11.83
N ILE A 39 13.10 -3.23 12.04
CA ILE A 39 13.98 -2.62 11.03
C ILE A 39 14.76 -3.76 10.35
N VAL A 40 14.59 -3.87 9.04
CA VAL A 40 15.33 -4.80 8.19
C VAL A 40 16.41 -4.01 7.44
N GLY A 41 17.66 -4.40 7.62
CA GLY A 41 18.80 -3.83 6.89
C GLY A 41 19.30 -4.78 5.80
N GLU A 42 20.44 -4.41 5.18
CA GLU A 42 21.11 -5.22 4.16
C GLU A 42 21.20 -6.72 4.50
N PRO A 43 21.09 -7.62 3.54
CA PRO A 43 20.94 -7.36 2.11
C PRO A 43 19.48 -7.12 1.70
N ASN A 44 19.24 -6.10 0.88
CA ASN A 44 17.97 -5.78 0.21
C ASN A 44 18.29 -5.05 -1.11
N ASN A 45 17.40 -5.14 -2.10
CA ASN A 45 17.51 -4.37 -3.34
C ASN A 45 16.96 -2.96 -3.12
N ASP A 46 15.79 -2.84 -2.42
CA ASP A 46 15.14 -1.57 -2.14
C ASP A 46 14.37 -1.59 -0.80
N THR A 47 13.50 -0.63 -0.56
CA THR A 47 12.92 -0.32 0.75
C THR A 47 11.42 -0.59 0.88
N TRP A 48 10.79 -1.11 -0.15
CA TRP A 48 9.34 -1.20 -0.30
C TRP A 48 8.75 -2.41 0.46
N ALA A 49 8.80 -2.31 1.80
CA ALA A 49 8.36 -3.38 2.70
C ALA A 49 6.90 -3.81 2.48
N ARG A 50 6.04 -2.90 1.98
CA ARG A 50 4.66 -3.19 1.65
C ARG A 50 4.54 -4.30 0.62
N ASP A 51 5.43 -4.32 -0.36
CA ASP A 51 5.28 -5.15 -1.54
C ASP A 51 5.99 -6.50 -1.43
N HIS A 52 7.12 -6.53 -0.71
CA HIS A 52 7.82 -7.78 -0.46
C HIS A 52 7.50 -8.45 0.88
N GLY A 53 6.85 -7.75 1.83
CA GLY A 53 6.55 -8.28 3.17
C GLY A 53 5.46 -9.35 3.17
N PHE A 54 5.43 -10.18 4.22
CA PHE A 54 4.37 -11.19 4.39
C PHE A 54 2.97 -10.59 4.37
N ILE A 55 2.05 -11.17 3.63
CA ILE A 55 0.63 -10.96 3.84
C ILE A 55 0.18 -11.89 4.97
N THR A 56 -0.44 -11.34 6.01
CA THR A 56 -0.73 -12.10 7.22
C THR A 56 -2.22 -12.35 7.37
N LEU A 57 -2.60 -13.62 7.55
CA LEU A 57 -3.93 -14.01 7.99
C LEU A 57 -3.93 -14.26 9.49
N VAL A 58 -4.99 -13.85 10.16
CA VAL A 58 -5.18 -14.04 11.61
C VAL A 58 -6.48 -14.79 11.84
N ASP A 59 -6.46 -15.81 12.70
CA ASP A 59 -7.65 -16.53 13.12
C ASP A 59 -8.26 -15.93 14.40
N ASP A 60 -9.49 -16.37 14.74
CA ASP A 60 -10.22 -15.92 15.93
C ASP A 60 -9.55 -16.33 17.25
N GLN A 61 -8.55 -17.20 17.23
CA GLN A 61 -7.80 -17.67 18.40
C GLN A 61 -6.46 -16.93 18.56
N GLY A 62 -6.16 -16.01 17.64
CA GLY A 62 -4.92 -15.24 17.63
C GLY A 62 -3.75 -15.97 16.95
N GLY A 63 -3.99 -17.09 16.28
CA GLY A 63 -3.00 -17.72 15.41
C GLY A 63 -2.79 -16.88 14.14
N ALA A 64 -1.57 -16.89 13.61
CA ALA A 64 -1.29 -16.19 12.34
C ALA A 64 -0.62 -17.11 11.33
N LYS A 65 -0.96 -16.91 10.05
CA LYS A 65 -0.26 -17.43 8.89
C LYS A 65 0.44 -16.31 8.17
N LEU A 66 1.72 -16.53 7.90
CA LEU A 66 2.59 -15.61 7.19
C LEU A 66 2.72 -16.12 5.76
N LEU A 67 1.95 -15.52 4.85
CA LEU A 67 1.94 -15.91 3.44
C LEU A 67 3.10 -15.22 2.73
N ASP A 68 4.04 -16.01 2.24
CA ASP A 68 5.22 -15.55 1.51
C ASP A 68 4.97 -15.64 0.02
N PHE A 69 4.42 -14.55 -0.56
CA PHE A 69 4.20 -14.43 -2.00
C PHE A 69 5.46 -13.98 -2.72
N CYS A 70 5.57 -14.33 -3.99
CA CYS A 70 6.68 -13.90 -4.81
C CYS A 70 6.62 -12.38 -5.06
N PHE A 71 7.70 -11.69 -4.74
CA PHE A 71 7.97 -10.33 -5.17
C PHE A 71 9.00 -10.35 -6.29
N ASN A 72 8.65 -9.84 -7.46
CA ASN A 72 9.50 -9.87 -8.65
C ASN A 72 9.81 -8.47 -9.23
N GLY A 73 9.82 -7.45 -8.36
CA GLY A 73 10.15 -6.09 -8.78
C GLY A 73 9.09 -5.47 -9.70
N TRP A 74 7.81 -5.59 -9.32
CA TRP A 74 6.65 -5.03 -10.02
C TRP A 74 6.54 -5.48 -11.49
N GLY A 75 6.68 -6.77 -11.70
CA GLY A 75 6.61 -7.36 -13.04
C GLY A 75 7.96 -7.31 -13.77
N GLU A 76 9.04 -7.63 -13.07
CA GLU A 76 10.41 -7.72 -13.62
C GLU A 76 10.98 -6.37 -14.13
N LYS A 77 10.48 -5.24 -13.59
CA LYS A 77 11.01 -3.91 -13.94
C LYS A 77 12.31 -3.60 -13.20
N PHE A 78 12.49 -4.17 -11.99
CA PHE A 78 13.62 -3.94 -11.11
C PHE A 78 14.18 -5.25 -10.56
N GLU A 79 15.46 -5.25 -10.17
CA GLU A 79 16.04 -6.37 -9.42
C GLU A 79 15.35 -6.51 -8.05
N ALA A 80 14.94 -7.73 -7.68
CA ALA A 80 14.13 -7.97 -6.48
C ALA A 80 14.50 -9.26 -5.72
N ASP A 81 15.55 -9.95 -6.10
CA ASP A 81 15.93 -11.24 -5.52
C ASP A 81 16.30 -11.14 -4.03
N LEU A 82 16.95 -10.05 -3.63
CA LEU A 82 17.29 -9.81 -2.21
C LEU A 82 16.04 -9.43 -1.40
N ASP A 83 15.14 -8.65 -1.97
CA ASP A 83 13.89 -8.25 -1.32
C ASP A 83 12.95 -9.44 -1.16
N ASN A 84 12.80 -10.25 -2.22
CA ASN A 84 12.02 -11.48 -2.18
C ASN A 84 12.53 -12.49 -1.14
N ALA A 85 13.82 -12.44 -0.78
CA ALA A 85 14.41 -13.31 0.23
C ALA A 85 14.23 -12.79 1.68
N ILE A 86 13.75 -11.56 1.89
CA ILE A 86 13.64 -10.95 3.22
C ILE A 86 12.70 -11.75 4.11
N ASN A 87 11.53 -12.14 3.62
CA ASN A 87 10.53 -12.85 4.39
C ASN A 87 11.09 -14.13 5.00
N ARG A 88 11.72 -14.96 4.19
CA ARG A 88 12.35 -16.20 4.66
C ARG A 88 13.43 -15.91 5.70
N ARG A 89 14.25 -14.90 5.47
CA ARG A 89 15.32 -14.50 6.40
C ARG A 89 14.79 -14.08 7.76
N ILE A 90 13.82 -13.15 7.81
CA ILE A 90 13.27 -12.67 9.09
C ILE A 90 12.47 -13.74 9.83
N TYR A 91 11.87 -14.70 9.11
CA TYR A 91 11.22 -15.86 9.68
C TYR A 91 12.22 -16.80 10.35
N ASP A 92 13.26 -17.20 9.62
CA ASP A 92 14.32 -18.10 10.12
C ASP A 92 15.09 -17.50 11.31
N GLU A 93 15.22 -16.17 11.35
CA GLU A 93 15.80 -15.42 12.47
C GLU A 93 14.84 -15.27 13.67
N GLY A 94 13.60 -15.74 13.55
CA GLY A 94 12.57 -15.65 14.60
C GLY A 94 12.10 -14.23 14.91
N LYS A 95 12.25 -13.29 13.96
CA LYS A 95 11.84 -11.89 14.13
C LYS A 95 10.34 -11.69 13.95
N VAL A 96 9.67 -12.57 13.23
CA VAL A 96 8.23 -12.62 13.04
C VAL A 96 7.68 -13.93 13.57
N LYS A 97 6.41 -13.95 14.02
CA LYS A 97 5.75 -15.12 14.57
C LYS A 97 4.54 -15.50 13.74
N GLY A 98 4.31 -16.79 13.59
CA GLY A 98 3.21 -17.37 12.83
C GLY A 98 3.62 -18.64 12.11
N GLU A 99 2.68 -19.28 11.43
CA GLU A 99 2.91 -20.39 10.52
C GLU A 99 3.42 -19.83 9.19
N TYR A 100 4.61 -20.24 8.74
CA TYR A 100 5.11 -19.90 7.41
C TYR A 100 4.33 -20.68 6.33
N VAL A 101 3.81 -19.96 5.35
CA VAL A 101 3.11 -20.54 4.19
C VAL A 101 3.82 -20.10 2.92
N ASP A 102 4.36 -21.06 2.18
CA ASP A 102 5.01 -20.84 0.89
C ASP A 102 3.95 -20.59 -0.19
N CYS A 103 3.98 -19.39 -0.76
CA CYS A 103 3.15 -18.94 -1.87
C CYS A 103 4.02 -18.37 -3.01
N LEU A 104 5.32 -18.70 -3.04
CA LEU A 104 6.29 -18.16 -4.01
C LEU A 104 6.00 -18.54 -5.47
N ASP A 105 5.04 -19.44 -5.70
CA ASP A 105 4.53 -19.80 -7.03
C ASP A 105 3.54 -18.77 -7.60
N PHE A 106 3.26 -17.67 -6.86
CA PHE A 106 2.33 -16.62 -7.26
C PHE A 106 2.88 -15.23 -6.91
N VAL A 107 2.92 -14.33 -7.89
CA VAL A 107 3.37 -12.95 -7.68
C VAL A 107 2.24 -12.12 -7.09
N LEU A 108 2.48 -11.54 -5.92
CA LEU A 108 1.52 -10.64 -5.27
C LEU A 108 2.24 -9.65 -4.37
N GLU A 109 2.09 -8.38 -4.68
CA GLU A 109 2.54 -7.26 -3.86
C GLU A 109 1.46 -6.87 -2.85
N GLY A 110 1.86 -6.56 -1.60
CA GLY A 110 0.89 -6.15 -0.56
C GLY A 110 0.19 -4.83 -0.88
N GLY A 111 0.81 -3.93 -1.64
CA GLY A 111 0.20 -2.67 -2.09
C GLY A 111 -0.83 -2.86 -3.20
N SER A 112 -0.84 -4.01 -3.88
CA SER A 112 -1.79 -4.32 -4.95
C SER A 112 -3.17 -4.75 -4.47
N ILE A 113 -3.34 -4.97 -3.16
CA ILE A 113 -4.61 -5.44 -2.57
C ILE A 113 -5.02 -4.61 -1.35
N GLU A 114 -6.33 -4.48 -1.15
CA GLU A 114 -6.96 -4.01 0.09
C GLU A 114 -7.99 -5.04 0.57
N SER A 115 -8.21 -5.13 1.86
CA SER A 115 -9.16 -6.07 2.46
C SER A 115 -10.07 -5.39 3.47
N ASP A 116 -11.35 -5.77 3.48
CA ASP A 116 -12.29 -5.35 4.53
C ASP A 116 -12.21 -6.25 5.79
N GLY A 117 -11.42 -7.32 5.76
CA GLY A 117 -11.34 -8.30 6.84
C GLY A 117 -12.59 -9.19 6.99
N GLU A 118 -13.63 -9.02 6.16
CA GLU A 118 -14.92 -9.72 6.22
C GLU A 118 -15.13 -10.63 5.00
N GLY A 119 -14.17 -10.68 4.11
CA GLY A 119 -14.14 -11.58 2.96
C GLY A 119 -14.20 -10.88 1.61
N THR A 120 -14.04 -9.56 1.54
CA THR A 120 -13.88 -8.83 0.28
C THR A 120 -12.43 -8.39 0.12
N ILE A 121 -11.82 -8.76 -1.00
CA ILE A 121 -10.55 -8.20 -1.48
C ILE A 121 -10.85 -7.19 -2.58
N PHE A 122 -10.16 -6.06 -2.54
CA PHE A 122 -10.18 -5.06 -3.60
C PHE A 122 -8.82 -5.05 -4.27
N THR A 123 -8.80 -4.88 -5.58
CA THR A 123 -7.57 -4.79 -6.37
C THR A 123 -7.83 -4.03 -7.66
N THR A 124 -6.79 -3.68 -8.40
CA THR A 124 -6.91 -3.07 -9.71
C THR A 124 -6.69 -4.09 -10.82
N SER A 125 -7.42 -3.93 -11.91
CA SER A 125 -7.25 -4.79 -13.10
C SER A 125 -5.91 -4.50 -13.79
N CYS A 126 -5.47 -3.24 -13.84
CA CYS A 126 -4.21 -2.85 -14.47
C CYS A 126 -3.01 -3.51 -13.79
N CYS A 127 -3.00 -3.61 -12.47
CA CYS A 127 -1.89 -4.23 -11.74
C CYS A 127 -1.87 -5.75 -11.89
N LEU A 128 -2.91 -6.45 -11.43
CA LEU A 128 -2.86 -7.92 -11.38
C LEU A 128 -2.94 -8.60 -12.75
N LEU A 129 -3.40 -7.89 -13.78
CA LEU A 129 -3.37 -8.38 -15.16
C LEU A 129 -2.19 -7.85 -15.97
N ALA A 130 -1.29 -7.08 -15.34
CA ALA A 130 -0.08 -6.58 -16.00
C ALA A 130 0.83 -7.73 -16.48
N PRO A 131 1.58 -7.52 -17.56
CA PRO A 131 2.61 -8.47 -17.99
C PRO A 131 3.59 -8.80 -16.87
N HIS A 132 4.17 -10.00 -16.92
CA HIS A 132 5.20 -10.46 -15.97
C HIS A 132 4.78 -10.57 -14.49
N ARG A 133 3.47 -10.44 -14.15
CA ARG A 133 2.94 -10.86 -12.84
C ARG A 133 2.64 -12.36 -12.88
N ASN A 134 1.41 -12.73 -13.25
CA ASN A 134 0.96 -14.13 -13.22
C ASN A 134 0.49 -14.64 -14.59
N GLN A 135 0.74 -13.92 -15.68
CA GLN A 135 0.35 -14.37 -17.02
C GLN A 135 1.11 -15.66 -17.40
N PRO A 136 0.45 -16.59 -18.07
CA PRO A 136 -0.80 -16.43 -18.83
C PRO A 136 -2.12 -16.68 -18.04
N MET A 137 -2.11 -16.62 -16.70
CA MET A 137 -3.34 -16.80 -15.93
C MET A 137 -4.43 -15.79 -16.32
N ALA A 138 -5.64 -16.29 -16.52
CA ALA A 138 -6.80 -15.44 -16.76
C ALA A 138 -7.29 -14.76 -15.45
N LYS A 139 -8.03 -13.64 -15.59
CA LYS A 139 -8.62 -12.90 -14.45
C LYS A 139 -9.35 -13.81 -13.46
N ALA A 140 -10.14 -14.77 -13.97
CA ALA A 140 -10.88 -15.71 -13.13
C ALA A 140 -9.97 -16.67 -12.33
N GLU A 141 -8.84 -17.08 -12.90
CA GLU A 141 -7.86 -17.95 -12.23
C GLU A 141 -7.13 -17.19 -11.12
N ILE A 142 -6.76 -15.93 -11.38
CA ILE A 142 -6.17 -15.02 -10.37
C ILE A 142 -7.18 -14.79 -9.24
N GLU A 143 -8.45 -14.53 -9.54
CA GLU A 143 -9.50 -14.33 -8.55
C GLU A 143 -9.69 -15.55 -7.65
N GLU A 144 -9.74 -16.76 -8.23
CA GLU A 144 -9.84 -18.00 -7.46
C GLU A 144 -8.60 -18.22 -6.57
N ARG A 145 -7.41 -17.86 -7.07
CA ARG A 145 -6.18 -17.91 -6.30
C ARG A 145 -6.24 -16.98 -5.08
N LEU A 146 -6.61 -15.71 -5.29
CA LEU A 146 -6.77 -14.73 -4.21
C LEU A 146 -7.82 -15.16 -3.18
N LYS A 147 -8.98 -15.66 -3.62
CA LYS A 147 -10.03 -16.15 -2.72
C LYS A 147 -9.56 -17.31 -1.87
N ARG A 148 -8.84 -18.26 -2.46
CA ARG A 148 -8.31 -19.43 -1.75
C ARG A 148 -7.24 -19.04 -0.73
N ASP A 149 -6.24 -18.28 -1.15
CA ASP A 149 -5.04 -18.03 -0.33
C ASP A 149 -5.31 -16.96 0.74
N LEU A 150 -6.16 -15.96 0.43
CA LEU A 150 -6.52 -14.89 1.36
C LEU A 150 -7.83 -15.15 2.13
N CYS A 151 -8.39 -16.36 2.04
CA CYS A 151 -9.66 -16.73 2.67
C CYS A 151 -10.82 -15.79 2.31
N ALA A 152 -10.81 -15.20 1.11
CA ALA A 152 -11.81 -14.26 0.68
C ALA A 152 -13.03 -14.94 0.02
N LYS A 153 -14.17 -14.28 0.12
CA LYS A 153 -15.43 -14.72 -0.51
C LYS A 153 -15.57 -14.16 -1.93
N ARG A 154 -14.99 -12.99 -2.18
CA ARG A 154 -15.02 -12.30 -3.47
C ARG A 154 -13.86 -11.34 -3.66
N VAL A 155 -13.65 -10.96 -4.91
CA VAL A 155 -12.73 -9.89 -5.30
C VAL A 155 -13.51 -8.80 -6.03
N LEU A 156 -13.35 -7.54 -5.64
CA LEU A 156 -13.85 -6.37 -6.35
C LEU A 156 -12.71 -5.74 -7.14
N TRP A 157 -12.86 -5.72 -8.45
CA TRP A 157 -11.86 -5.22 -9.38
C TRP A 157 -12.14 -3.78 -9.76
N ILE A 158 -11.15 -2.92 -9.59
CA ILE A 158 -11.17 -1.53 -10.04
C ILE A 158 -10.50 -1.47 -11.41
N ASP A 159 -11.25 -1.04 -12.40
CA ASP A 159 -10.82 -1.05 -13.81
C ASP A 159 -10.30 0.32 -14.27
N TYR A 160 -10.44 1.34 -13.44
CA TYR A 160 -10.07 2.72 -13.71
C TYR A 160 -9.27 3.29 -12.53
N GLY A 161 -8.63 4.42 -12.76
CA GLY A 161 -7.79 5.09 -11.77
C GLY A 161 -6.32 4.89 -12.10
N HIS A 162 -5.72 5.97 -12.61
CA HIS A 162 -4.30 6.04 -12.88
C HIS A 162 -3.71 7.23 -12.12
N LEU A 163 -2.70 6.96 -11.32
CA LEU A 163 -1.90 7.99 -10.66
C LEU A 163 -0.66 8.26 -11.52
N VAL A 164 -0.55 9.47 -12.05
CA VAL A 164 0.60 9.84 -12.88
C VAL A 164 1.87 9.79 -12.03
N GLY A 165 2.90 9.17 -12.59
CA GLY A 165 4.16 8.91 -11.91
C GLY A 165 4.22 7.59 -11.15
N ASP A 166 3.10 6.85 -10.99
CA ASP A 166 3.12 5.49 -10.45
C ASP A 166 3.79 4.52 -11.42
N ASP A 167 4.70 3.70 -10.92
CA ASP A 167 5.42 2.68 -11.68
C ASP A 167 5.05 1.23 -11.30
N THR A 168 4.07 1.08 -10.40
CA THR A 168 3.58 -0.22 -9.91
C THR A 168 2.53 -0.86 -10.81
N ASP A 169 2.12 -0.22 -11.91
CA ASP A 169 0.98 -0.55 -12.75
C ASP A 169 -0.38 -0.31 -12.05
N GLY A 170 -0.44 0.65 -11.12
CA GLY A 170 -1.67 1.06 -10.46
C GLY A 170 -2.01 0.25 -9.22
N HIS A 171 -1.11 0.22 -8.24
CA HIS A 171 -1.40 -0.31 -6.91
C HIS A 171 -2.62 0.36 -6.29
N ILE A 172 -3.50 -0.45 -5.72
CA ILE A 172 -4.75 0.07 -5.13
C ILE A 172 -4.49 0.97 -3.92
N ASP A 173 -3.43 0.76 -3.16
CA ASP A 173 -3.09 1.54 -1.96
C ASP A 173 -2.70 2.99 -2.25
N THR A 174 -2.44 3.32 -3.53
CA THR A 174 -2.25 4.70 -4.01
C THR A 174 -3.56 5.37 -4.42
N LEU A 175 -4.64 4.62 -4.62
CA LEU A 175 -5.90 5.05 -5.20
C LEU A 175 -7.08 4.97 -4.23
N VAL A 176 -7.28 3.81 -3.60
CA VAL A 176 -8.44 3.49 -2.77
C VAL A 176 -8.02 2.72 -1.53
N ARG A 177 -8.48 3.15 -0.36
CA ARG A 177 -8.19 2.50 0.92
C ARG A 177 -9.47 2.07 1.62
N VAL A 178 -9.44 0.88 2.18
CA VAL A 178 -10.52 0.34 2.98
C VAL A 178 -10.42 0.85 4.43
N ALA A 179 -11.54 1.25 5.00
CA ALA A 179 -11.63 1.78 6.34
C ALA A 179 -12.87 1.23 7.09
N PRO A 180 -12.98 1.43 8.42
CA PRO A 180 -14.10 0.93 9.22
C PRO A 180 -15.48 1.34 8.67
N ASN A 181 -16.50 0.56 9.03
CA ASN A 181 -17.89 0.80 8.68
C ASN A 181 -18.14 0.86 7.17
N TYR A 182 -17.53 -0.06 6.43
CA TYR A 182 -17.69 -0.18 4.97
C TYR A 182 -17.39 1.13 4.24
N THR A 183 -16.35 1.84 4.69
CA THR A 183 -15.92 3.10 4.09
C THR A 183 -14.74 2.86 3.13
N LEU A 184 -14.82 3.45 1.95
CA LEU A 184 -13.71 3.55 1.01
C LEU A 184 -13.26 5.00 0.93
N LEU A 185 -12.01 5.26 1.32
CA LEU A 185 -11.37 6.55 1.04
C LEU A 185 -10.66 6.42 -0.31
N TYR A 186 -10.85 7.39 -1.18
CA TYR A 186 -10.27 7.33 -2.53
C TYR A 186 -9.77 8.70 -2.96
N ILE A 187 -8.75 8.72 -3.80
CA ILE A 187 -8.30 9.97 -4.41
C ILE A 187 -9.27 10.41 -5.49
N GLY A 188 -9.55 11.70 -5.57
CA GLY A 188 -10.39 12.27 -6.62
C GLY A 188 -9.73 13.53 -7.17
N CYS A 189 -10.02 13.87 -8.42
CA CYS A 189 -9.58 15.09 -9.06
C CYS A 189 -10.79 15.95 -9.42
N ASP A 190 -10.75 17.25 -9.08
CA ASP A 190 -11.80 18.21 -9.41
C ASP A 190 -11.36 19.21 -10.50
N ASP A 191 -10.10 19.16 -10.92
CA ASP A 191 -9.58 19.99 -12.01
C ASP A 191 -9.73 19.25 -13.35
N GLU A 192 -10.69 19.68 -14.17
CA GLU A 192 -10.95 19.10 -15.48
C GLU A 192 -9.77 19.24 -16.46
N ALA A 193 -8.80 20.10 -16.16
CA ALA A 193 -7.60 20.27 -16.96
C ALA A 193 -6.46 19.32 -16.54
N ASP A 194 -6.57 18.64 -15.40
CA ASP A 194 -5.57 17.67 -14.95
C ASP A 194 -5.66 16.38 -15.78
N GLU A 195 -4.53 15.87 -16.20
CA GLU A 195 -4.42 14.65 -17.02
C GLU A 195 -5.02 13.39 -16.36
N GLN A 196 -5.15 13.39 -15.01
CA GLN A 196 -5.74 12.28 -14.25
C GLN A 196 -7.27 12.38 -14.11
N TYR A 197 -7.87 13.54 -14.47
CA TYR A 197 -9.27 13.82 -14.16
C TYR A 197 -10.23 12.76 -14.69
N ASP A 198 -10.16 12.47 -15.98
CA ASP A 198 -11.11 11.57 -16.63
C ASP A 198 -11.07 10.15 -16.06
N ASP A 199 -9.87 9.67 -15.73
CA ASP A 199 -9.70 8.29 -15.26
C ASP A 199 -10.07 8.16 -13.78
N LEU A 200 -9.69 9.11 -12.94
CA LEU A 200 -10.12 9.17 -11.54
C LEU A 200 -11.64 9.38 -11.42
N LYS A 201 -12.24 10.12 -12.35
CA LYS A 201 -13.70 10.27 -12.40
C LYS A 201 -14.42 8.98 -12.75
N LYS A 202 -13.90 8.20 -13.70
CA LYS A 202 -14.43 6.86 -14.00
C LYS A 202 -14.29 5.91 -12.81
N MET A 203 -13.16 5.96 -12.11
CA MET A 203 -12.97 5.20 -10.87
C MET A 203 -14.03 5.57 -9.82
N GLU A 204 -14.28 6.86 -9.58
CA GLU A 204 -15.32 7.32 -8.66
C GLU A 204 -16.70 6.75 -9.03
N GLU A 205 -17.08 6.82 -10.32
CA GLU A 205 -18.37 6.27 -10.77
C GLU A 205 -18.42 4.73 -10.60
N GLN A 206 -17.31 4.02 -10.83
CA GLN A 206 -17.25 2.59 -10.58
C GLN A 206 -17.39 2.27 -9.09
N LEU A 207 -16.71 2.99 -8.19
CA LEU A 207 -16.82 2.78 -6.74
C LEU A 207 -18.26 2.94 -6.23
N LYS A 208 -19.06 3.84 -6.80
CA LYS A 208 -20.49 4.00 -6.49
C LYS A 208 -21.33 2.76 -6.79
N THR A 209 -20.85 1.90 -7.69
CA THR A 209 -21.54 0.65 -8.04
C THR A 209 -21.25 -0.49 -7.07
N PHE A 210 -20.18 -0.39 -6.28
CA PHE A 210 -19.78 -1.45 -5.37
C PHE A 210 -20.78 -1.61 -4.21
N ARG A 211 -20.94 -2.85 -3.78
CA ARG A 211 -21.85 -3.22 -2.69
C ARG A 211 -21.11 -4.08 -1.68
N THR A 212 -21.46 -3.95 -0.42
CA THR A 212 -21.02 -4.84 0.65
C THR A 212 -21.50 -6.27 0.41
N LEU A 213 -21.08 -7.23 1.23
CA LEU A 213 -21.59 -8.61 1.15
C LEU A 213 -23.09 -8.68 1.42
N ASP A 214 -23.64 -7.74 2.20
CA ASP A 214 -25.06 -7.64 2.50
C ASP A 214 -25.87 -6.87 1.44
N GLY A 215 -25.21 -6.38 0.39
CA GLY A 215 -25.83 -5.68 -0.74
C GLY A 215 -25.96 -4.17 -0.55
N GLU A 216 -25.46 -3.61 0.55
CA GLU A 216 -25.50 -2.17 0.82
C GLU A 216 -24.37 -1.42 0.08
N PRO A 217 -24.55 -0.15 -0.28
CA PRO A 217 -23.48 0.63 -0.88
C PRO A 217 -22.36 0.92 0.13
N TYR A 218 -21.11 0.97 -0.36
CA TYR A 218 -20.01 1.48 0.44
C TYR A 218 -20.16 2.99 0.69
N LYS A 219 -19.77 3.44 1.88
CA LYS A 219 -19.58 4.86 2.15
C LYS A 219 -18.32 5.34 1.43
N LEU A 220 -18.45 6.36 0.60
CA LEU A 220 -17.33 6.91 -0.15
C LEU A 220 -16.87 8.23 0.47
N VAL A 221 -15.55 8.35 0.69
CA VAL A 221 -14.90 9.57 1.18
C VAL A 221 -13.81 9.95 0.18
N LYS A 222 -14.07 11.04 -0.56
CA LYS A 222 -13.09 11.56 -1.53
C LYS A 222 -12.02 12.36 -0.79
N LEU A 223 -10.76 11.96 -0.99
CA LEU A 223 -9.59 12.72 -0.55
C LEU A 223 -9.22 13.75 -1.62
N PRO A 224 -8.67 14.90 -1.24
CA PRO A 224 -8.16 15.86 -2.20
C PRO A 224 -6.99 15.27 -3.00
N SER A 225 -6.78 15.74 -4.22
CA SER A 225 -5.55 15.49 -4.97
C SER A 225 -4.50 16.51 -4.56
N PRO A 226 -3.26 16.10 -4.23
CA PRO A 226 -2.15 17.04 -4.14
C PRO A 226 -1.97 17.80 -5.46
N ARG A 227 -1.61 19.09 -5.39
CA ARG A 227 -1.18 19.80 -6.60
C ARG A 227 0.04 19.09 -7.19
N PRO A 228 0.17 19.03 -8.52
CA PRO A 228 1.27 18.35 -9.17
C PRO A 228 2.64 18.78 -8.63
N ILE A 229 3.45 17.80 -8.29
CA ILE A 229 4.84 17.96 -7.85
C ILE A 229 5.70 17.37 -8.96
N TYR A 230 6.74 18.10 -9.37
CA TYR A 230 7.62 17.68 -10.46
C TYR A 230 9.06 17.61 -9.98
N GLU A 231 9.81 16.62 -10.47
CA GLU A 231 11.26 16.53 -10.41
C GLU A 231 11.79 16.18 -11.80
N ASP A 232 12.81 16.87 -12.26
CA ASP A 232 13.42 16.71 -13.60
C ASP A 232 12.42 16.71 -14.78
N GLY A 233 11.28 17.38 -14.59
CA GLY A 233 10.21 17.49 -15.60
C GLY A 233 9.19 16.37 -15.57
N GLU A 234 9.34 15.37 -14.72
CA GLU A 234 8.40 14.28 -14.51
C GLU A 234 7.50 14.57 -13.30
N ARG A 235 6.21 14.25 -13.42
CA ARG A 235 5.25 14.39 -12.33
C ARG A 235 5.39 13.21 -11.37
N LEU A 236 5.51 13.52 -10.07
CA LEU A 236 5.65 12.54 -9.01
C LEU A 236 4.28 12.05 -8.49
N PRO A 237 4.15 10.78 -8.04
CA PRO A 237 2.89 10.17 -7.66
C PRO A 237 2.43 10.56 -6.24
N ALA A 238 2.23 11.84 -5.97
CA ALA A 238 1.74 12.30 -4.69
C ALA A 238 0.26 11.91 -4.47
N THR A 239 -0.04 11.24 -3.37
CA THR A 239 -1.40 10.81 -3.04
C THR A 239 -1.61 10.71 -1.53
N TYR A 240 -2.73 11.25 -1.03
CA TYR A 240 -3.13 11.12 0.37
C TYR A 240 -3.74 9.74 0.70
N ALA A 241 -4.04 8.90 -0.31
CA ALA A 241 -4.52 7.54 -0.07
C ALA A 241 -3.43 6.64 0.53
N ASN A 242 -2.16 6.93 0.33
CA ASN A 242 -1.06 6.08 0.79
C ASN A 242 -0.73 6.25 2.29
N PHE A 243 -1.77 6.36 3.15
CA PHE A 243 -1.64 6.47 4.60
C PHE A 243 -1.45 5.11 5.28
N LEU A 244 -0.77 5.11 6.42
CA LEU A 244 -0.51 3.93 7.24
C LEU A 244 -1.43 3.90 8.47
N ILE A 245 -2.19 2.82 8.64
CA ILE A 245 -3.04 2.58 9.81
C ILE A 245 -2.25 1.73 10.81
N ILE A 246 -2.07 2.22 12.04
CA ILE A 246 -1.45 1.51 13.15
C ILE A 246 -2.31 1.61 14.41
N ASN A 247 -1.97 0.87 15.49
CA ASN A 247 -2.70 0.97 16.73
C ASN A 247 -2.65 2.41 17.29
N GLY A 248 -3.83 3.02 17.49
CA GLY A 248 -3.96 4.35 18.06
C GLY A 248 -3.56 5.53 17.17
N ALA A 249 -3.08 5.29 15.95
CA ALA A 249 -2.74 6.37 15.02
C ALA A 249 -3.00 6.01 13.54
N VAL A 250 -3.12 7.05 12.71
CA VAL A 250 -2.98 6.97 11.25
C VAL A 250 -1.92 7.97 10.84
N LEU A 251 -0.87 7.47 10.19
CA LEU A 251 0.17 8.31 9.63
C LEU A 251 -0.24 8.67 8.20
N VAL A 252 -0.28 9.96 7.90
CA VAL A 252 -0.75 10.48 6.62
C VAL A 252 0.42 11.11 5.88
N PRO A 253 0.69 10.73 4.62
CA PRO A 253 1.71 11.40 3.84
C PRO A 253 1.31 12.85 3.62
N THR A 254 2.25 13.78 3.77
CA THR A 254 2.08 15.21 3.50
C THR A 254 3.10 15.66 2.46
N TYR A 255 2.78 16.75 1.75
CA TYR A 255 3.54 17.16 0.59
C TYR A 255 3.88 18.66 0.61
N ASN A 256 3.93 19.28 1.81
CA ASN A 256 4.16 20.71 2.00
C ASN A 256 3.13 21.58 1.25
N GLN A 257 1.88 21.12 1.28
CA GLN A 257 0.69 21.81 0.76
C GLN A 257 -0.30 22.02 1.90
N PRO A 258 -0.09 23.00 2.81
CA PRO A 258 -0.74 23.08 4.12
C PRO A 258 -2.28 23.04 4.10
N ASP A 259 -2.89 23.59 3.06
CA ASP A 259 -4.34 23.59 2.86
C ASP A 259 -4.87 22.17 2.53
N LEU A 260 -4.24 21.47 1.58
CA LEU A 260 -4.63 20.13 1.16
C LEU A 260 -4.18 19.08 2.17
N ASP A 261 -2.97 19.22 2.75
CA ASP A 261 -2.50 18.35 3.83
C ASP A 261 -3.48 18.39 5.01
N ALA A 262 -3.93 19.58 5.43
CA ALA A 262 -4.89 19.74 6.53
C ALA A 262 -6.28 19.17 6.18
N GLU A 263 -6.73 19.33 4.95
CA GLU A 263 -8.02 18.80 4.48
C GLU A 263 -7.99 17.27 4.46
N ALA A 264 -6.95 16.66 3.89
CA ALA A 264 -6.79 15.20 3.86
C ALA A 264 -6.72 14.61 5.27
N MET A 265 -5.92 15.18 6.16
CA MET A 265 -5.82 14.75 7.56
C MET A 265 -7.16 14.88 8.31
N LYS A 266 -7.94 15.94 8.05
CA LYS A 266 -9.27 16.11 8.63
C LYS A 266 -10.22 15.02 8.16
N LEU A 267 -10.32 14.78 6.84
CA LEU A 267 -11.21 13.76 6.26
C LEU A 267 -10.86 12.35 6.77
N ILE A 268 -9.57 12.01 6.84
CA ILE A 268 -9.11 10.74 7.41
C ILE A 268 -9.48 10.68 8.91
N GLY A 269 -9.30 11.76 9.66
CA GLY A 269 -9.66 11.82 11.08
C GLY A 269 -11.16 11.64 11.34
N GLU A 270 -12.03 12.09 10.46
CA GLU A 270 -13.48 11.86 10.55
C GLU A 270 -13.85 10.38 10.38
N VAL A 271 -13.04 9.64 9.62
CA VAL A 271 -13.22 8.18 9.41
C VAL A 271 -12.58 7.36 10.52
N PHE A 272 -11.51 7.87 11.14
CA PHE A 272 -10.77 7.21 12.23
C PHE A 272 -10.82 8.05 13.53
N PRO A 273 -12.02 8.28 14.14
CA PRO A 273 -12.19 9.22 15.25
C PRO A 273 -11.44 8.81 16.52
N ASP A 274 -11.11 7.52 16.67
CA ASP A 274 -10.41 6.99 17.84
C ASP A 274 -8.87 6.91 17.64
N ARG A 275 -8.33 7.50 16.55
CA ARG A 275 -6.92 7.48 16.21
C ARG A 275 -6.33 8.89 16.13
N ASN A 276 -5.07 9.00 16.51
CA ASN A 276 -4.30 10.22 16.28
C ASN A 276 -3.91 10.31 14.80
N ILE A 277 -4.19 11.45 14.17
CA ILE A 277 -3.82 11.69 12.77
C ILE A 277 -2.50 12.47 12.76
N ILE A 278 -1.47 11.89 12.13
CA ILE A 278 -0.10 12.41 12.17
C ILE A 278 0.41 12.53 10.73
N GLY A 279 0.77 13.75 10.33
CA GLY A 279 1.39 13.99 9.02
C GLY A 279 2.87 13.57 9.05
N ILE A 280 3.34 12.98 7.96
CA ILE A 280 4.75 12.67 7.67
C ILE A 280 5.09 13.28 6.32
N ASP A 281 6.14 14.09 6.24
CA ASP A 281 6.58 14.67 4.97
C ASP A 281 7.18 13.59 4.07
N CYS A 282 6.45 13.27 2.99
CA CYS A 282 6.81 12.21 2.04
C CYS A 282 7.35 12.74 0.71
N ARG A 283 7.75 14.03 0.63
CA ARG A 283 8.31 14.60 -0.61
C ARG A 283 9.60 13.89 -1.05
N SER A 284 10.40 13.39 -0.11
CA SER A 284 11.57 12.57 -0.43
C SER A 284 11.16 11.20 -0.96
N VAL A 285 10.10 10.61 -0.38
CA VAL A 285 9.67 9.24 -0.74
C VAL A 285 9.11 9.17 -2.15
N ILE A 286 8.28 10.14 -2.56
CA ILE A 286 7.66 10.14 -3.90
C ILE A 286 8.67 10.29 -5.04
N LYS A 287 9.91 10.72 -4.78
CA LYS A 287 10.97 10.79 -5.78
C LYS A 287 11.38 9.43 -6.35
N GLN A 288 11.10 8.35 -5.61
CA GLN A 288 11.26 6.96 -6.06
C GLN A 288 9.88 6.28 -6.22
N HIS A 289 8.88 7.05 -6.70
CA HIS A 289 7.58 6.60 -7.18
C HIS A 289 6.66 5.91 -6.18
N GLY A 290 7.02 5.82 -4.88
CA GLY A 290 6.17 5.32 -3.79
C GLY A 290 5.81 6.39 -2.75
N SER A 291 5.11 6.01 -1.67
CA SER A 291 4.83 6.91 -0.56
C SER A 291 4.85 6.15 0.78
N LEU A 292 4.23 6.70 1.83
CA LEU A 292 4.35 6.26 3.22
C LEU A 292 3.97 4.79 3.45
N HIS A 293 2.82 4.35 2.95
CA HIS A 293 2.33 2.99 3.12
C HIS A 293 3.24 1.98 2.42
N CYS A 294 3.73 2.33 1.23
CA CYS A 294 4.64 1.49 0.45
C CYS A 294 5.93 1.13 1.20
N CYS A 295 6.42 2.02 2.08
CA CYS A 295 7.62 1.78 2.90
C CYS A 295 7.39 0.82 4.07
N THR A 296 6.15 0.40 4.36
CA THR A 296 5.78 -0.26 5.61
C THR A 296 5.00 -1.56 5.40
N MET A 297 5.22 -2.56 6.29
CA MET A 297 4.36 -3.73 6.39
C MET A 297 3.96 -3.98 7.85
N GLN A 298 2.68 -4.26 8.10
CA GLN A 298 2.19 -4.55 9.44
C GLN A 298 2.11 -6.05 9.69
N TYR A 299 2.55 -6.45 10.90
CA TYR A 299 2.36 -7.79 11.42
C TYR A 299 1.52 -7.75 12.69
N PRO A 300 0.55 -8.66 12.86
CA PRO A 300 -0.28 -8.71 14.05
C PRO A 300 0.57 -9.01 15.30
N ARG A 301 0.06 -8.62 16.46
CA ARG A 301 0.59 -9.05 17.73
C ARG A 301 -0.05 -10.39 18.06
N ILE A 302 0.76 -11.44 18.14
CA ILE A 302 0.37 -12.80 18.50
C ILE A 302 0.76 -13.06 19.94
#